data_18ce410a48d7c8ac309cb71a1841a3ce
#
_entry.id   18ce410a48d7c8ac309cb71a1841a3ce
#
_cell.length_a   1.000
_cell.length_b   1.000
_cell.length_c   1.000
_cell.angle_alpha   90.00
_cell.angle_beta   90.00
_cell.angle_gamma   90.00
#
_symmetry.space_group_name_H-M   'P 1'
#
loop_
_entity.id
_entity.type
_entity.pdbx_description
1 polymer ?
#
loop_
_entity_poly.entity_id
_entity_poly.type
_entity_poly.pdbx_seq_one_letter_code
_entity_poly.pdbx_strand_id
1 'polypeptide(L)'
;MRSRILIALALWAGASVLGLAASAPKPATAIFAGGCFWCEETAFEGLPGVVSVTSGYTGGQAKNPTYEQVSSGSTGHAESVEVAYDPAKISYARLLEVFWHNVDPFDAGGQFCDRGTQYRGEIFYQGEAQRAAAEESKRKLEEDPKFKGKIVTRIVPASTFYPAEEYHQDFYKKDPVRYHSYRLGCGRDARLRQIWGDVGGTQK
;
A
#
# COMPACT_ATOMS: atom_id res chain seq x y z
N MET A 1 -14.14 73.98 47.69
CA MET A 1 -14.42 72.49 47.59
C MET A 1 -13.76 71.99 46.31
N ARG A 2 -12.66 71.24 46.44
CA ARG A 2 -11.88 70.68 45.30
C ARG A 2 -12.14 69.20 45.19
N SER A 3 -12.89 68.75 44.16
CA SER A 3 -13.20 67.36 43.88
C SER A 3 -11.99 66.68 43.24
N ARG A 4 -11.47 65.62 43.81
CA ARG A 4 -10.38 64.81 43.23
C ARG A 4 -11.02 63.60 42.52
N ILE A 5 -10.86 63.55 41.20
CA ILE A 5 -11.22 62.41 40.40
C ILE A 5 -10.07 61.41 40.38
N LEU A 6 -10.28 60.22 40.96
CA LEU A 6 -9.38 59.09 40.89
C LEU A 6 -9.68 58.32 39.61
N ILE A 7 -8.70 58.29 38.70
CA ILE A 7 -8.75 57.42 37.49
C ILE A 7 -8.12 56.08 37.85
N ALA A 8 -8.91 55.04 37.86
CA ALA A 8 -8.43 53.68 38.05
C ALA A 8 -7.98 53.08 36.67
N LEU A 9 -6.67 52.87 36.49
CA LEU A 9 -6.13 52.11 35.36
C LEU A 9 -6.36 50.59 35.57
N ALA A 10 -7.23 50.00 34.74
CA ALA A 10 -7.35 48.55 34.67
C ALA A 10 -6.26 47.99 33.74
N LEU A 11 -5.30 47.28 34.34
CA LEU A 11 -4.29 46.48 33.61
C LEU A 11 -4.92 45.18 33.11
N TRP A 12 -5.12 45.11 31.81
CA TRP A 12 -5.53 43.88 31.10
C TRP A 12 -4.26 43.03 30.88
N ALA A 13 -4.09 41.97 31.66
CA ALA A 13 -3.08 40.95 31.42
C ALA A 13 -3.56 40.01 30.29
N GLY A 14 -3.10 40.26 29.08
CA GLY A 14 -3.34 39.37 27.93
C GLY A 14 -2.56 38.05 28.11
N ALA A 15 -3.23 36.97 28.47
CA ALA A 15 -2.64 35.62 28.45
C ALA A 15 -2.51 35.16 26.99
N SER A 16 -1.30 35.21 26.45
CA SER A 16 -0.97 34.59 25.17
C SER A 16 -1.01 33.07 25.31
N VAL A 17 -2.07 32.44 24.81
CA VAL A 17 -2.14 30.98 24.67
C VAL A 17 -1.22 30.60 23.50
N LEU A 18 0.00 30.15 23.80
CA LEU A 18 0.82 29.46 22.80
C LEU A 18 0.13 28.14 22.47
N GLY A 19 -0.58 28.09 21.34
CA GLY A 19 -1.08 26.87 20.75
C GLY A 19 0.12 26.00 20.33
N LEU A 20 0.39 24.91 21.06
CA LEU A 20 1.27 23.86 20.55
C LEU A 20 0.60 23.31 19.28
N ALA A 21 1.14 23.67 18.13
CA ALA A 21 0.80 22.98 16.88
C ALA A 21 1.31 21.55 17.01
N ALA A 22 0.41 20.60 17.27
CA ALA A 22 0.74 19.19 17.21
C ALA A 22 1.26 18.90 15.79
N SER A 23 2.51 18.43 15.67
CA SER A 23 3.04 17.98 14.40
C SER A 23 2.14 16.88 13.85
N ALA A 24 1.78 16.95 12.57
CA ALA A 24 1.00 15.89 11.93
C ALA A 24 1.71 14.54 12.16
N PRO A 25 0.99 13.49 12.55
CA PRO A 25 1.60 12.19 12.77
C PRO A 25 2.33 11.74 11.51
N LYS A 26 3.54 11.18 11.69
CA LYS A 26 4.32 10.63 10.57
C LYS A 26 3.50 9.52 9.90
N PRO A 27 3.39 9.51 8.56
CA PRO A 27 2.73 8.42 7.87
C PRO A 27 3.31 7.06 8.25
N ALA A 28 2.46 6.06 8.40
CA ALA A 28 2.85 4.67 8.48
C ALA A 28 3.08 4.12 7.07
N THR A 29 3.81 3.02 6.95
CA THR A 29 4.04 2.34 5.66
C THR A 29 3.53 0.90 5.68
N ALA A 30 3.10 0.41 4.52
CA ALA A 30 2.75 -0.98 4.25
C ALA A 30 3.39 -1.39 2.92
N ILE A 31 3.86 -2.65 2.81
CA ILE A 31 4.53 -3.12 1.60
C ILE A 31 3.84 -4.39 1.11
N PHE A 32 3.46 -4.39 -0.18
CA PHE A 32 2.73 -5.46 -0.84
C PHE A 32 3.36 -5.84 -2.18
N ALA A 33 3.29 -7.12 -2.53
CA ALA A 33 3.60 -7.62 -3.86
C ALA A 33 2.41 -8.43 -4.39
N GLY A 34 1.93 -8.10 -5.58
CA GLY A 34 0.73 -8.71 -6.18
C GLY A 34 0.81 -8.77 -7.71
N GLY A 35 1.99 -9.11 -8.25
CA GLY A 35 2.28 -9.12 -9.68
C GLY A 35 2.84 -7.79 -10.17
N CYS A 36 2.39 -7.33 -11.33
CA CYS A 36 2.85 -6.06 -11.90
C CYS A 36 2.54 -4.89 -10.96
N PHE A 37 3.57 -4.19 -10.52
CA PHE A 37 3.46 -3.06 -9.59
C PHE A 37 2.66 -1.86 -10.16
N TRP A 38 2.56 -1.68 -11.49
CA TRP A 38 1.66 -0.67 -12.09
C TRP A 38 0.20 -0.89 -11.68
N CYS A 39 -0.22 -2.18 -11.61
CA CYS A 39 -1.56 -2.56 -11.20
C CYS A 39 -1.76 -2.45 -9.69
N GLU A 40 -0.72 -2.77 -8.92
CA GLU A 40 -0.74 -2.61 -7.46
C GLU A 40 -0.79 -1.12 -7.07
N GLU A 41 0.02 -0.28 -7.70
CA GLU A 41 0.02 1.16 -7.48
C GLU A 41 -1.38 1.75 -7.66
N THR A 42 -2.05 1.43 -8.79
CA THR A 42 -3.42 1.90 -9.03
C THR A 42 -4.44 1.39 -8.03
N ALA A 43 -4.23 0.23 -7.42
CA ALA A 43 -5.16 -0.31 -6.43
C ALA A 43 -5.18 0.50 -5.12
N PHE A 44 -4.05 1.08 -4.75
CA PHE A 44 -3.92 1.83 -3.50
C PHE A 44 -3.98 3.34 -3.69
N GLU A 45 -3.52 3.85 -4.83
CA GLU A 45 -3.46 5.28 -5.05
C GLU A 45 -4.85 5.92 -5.08
N GLY A 46 -4.93 7.09 -4.45
CA GLY A 46 -6.18 7.86 -4.33
C GLY A 46 -7.20 7.29 -3.35
N LEU A 47 -6.87 6.23 -2.60
CA LEU A 47 -7.69 5.83 -1.45
C LEU A 47 -7.64 6.92 -0.37
N PRO A 48 -8.78 7.31 0.22
CA PRO A 48 -8.79 8.29 1.32
C PRO A 48 -7.92 7.83 2.47
N GLY A 49 -6.89 8.62 2.81
CA GLY A 49 -5.92 8.29 3.85
C GLY A 49 -4.60 7.72 3.33
N VAL A 50 -4.51 7.28 2.09
CA VAL A 50 -3.23 7.00 1.43
C VAL A 50 -2.56 8.32 1.06
N VAL A 51 -1.29 8.46 1.42
CA VAL A 51 -0.47 9.67 1.21
C VAL A 51 0.30 9.57 -0.10
N SER A 52 0.93 8.41 -0.33
CA SER A 52 1.65 8.08 -1.57
C SER A 52 1.77 6.58 -1.74
N VAL A 53 1.95 6.16 -2.98
CA VAL A 53 2.31 4.78 -3.34
C VAL A 53 3.57 4.86 -4.19
N THR A 54 4.54 4.01 -3.89
CA THR A 54 5.81 3.96 -4.62
C THR A 54 6.01 2.56 -5.16
N SER A 55 6.13 2.41 -6.46
CA SER A 55 6.52 1.15 -7.11
C SER A 55 7.98 0.84 -6.86
N GLY A 56 8.32 -0.42 -6.60
CA GLY A 56 9.70 -0.80 -6.27
C GLY A 56 9.92 -2.30 -6.15
N TYR A 57 11.01 -2.66 -5.48
CA TYR A 57 11.52 -4.02 -5.36
C TYR A 57 11.89 -4.35 -3.93
N THR A 58 11.47 -5.52 -3.43
CA THR A 58 11.86 -6.00 -2.10
C THR A 58 11.83 -7.53 -2.00
N GLY A 59 12.30 -8.08 -0.89
CA GLY A 59 12.26 -9.53 -0.61
C GLY A 59 13.39 -10.34 -1.23
N GLY A 60 14.29 -9.70 -2.01
CA GLY A 60 15.45 -10.33 -2.63
C GLY A 60 16.77 -10.02 -1.93
N GLN A 61 17.87 -10.48 -2.54
CA GLN A 61 19.22 -10.34 -1.99
C GLN A 61 20.09 -9.29 -2.73
N ALA A 62 19.77 -8.98 -3.98
CA ALA A 62 20.53 -8.02 -4.76
C ALA A 62 20.40 -6.61 -4.17
N LYS A 63 21.51 -5.89 -4.06
CA LYS A 63 21.50 -4.49 -3.61
C LYS A 63 21.32 -3.56 -4.80
N ASN A 64 20.47 -2.55 -4.65
CA ASN A 64 20.17 -1.56 -5.69
C ASN A 64 19.88 -2.22 -7.05
N PRO A 65 18.91 -3.15 -7.13
CA PRO A 65 18.63 -3.86 -8.38
C PRO A 65 18.04 -2.89 -9.41
N THR A 66 18.30 -3.15 -10.69
CA THR A 66 17.60 -2.49 -11.80
C THR A 66 16.39 -3.29 -12.23
N TYR A 67 15.47 -2.64 -12.97
CA TYR A 67 14.29 -3.31 -13.53
C TYR A 67 14.67 -4.55 -14.36
N GLU A 68 15.67 -4.44 -15.22
CA GLU A 68 16.11 -5.56 -16.07
C GLU A 68 16.59 -6.75 -15.23
N GLN A 69 17.28 -6.48 -14.13
CA GLN A 69 17.74 -7.53 -13.23
C GLN A 69 16.57 -8.20 -12.50
N VAL A 70 15.61 -7.41 -12.01
CA VAL A 70 14.42 -7.97 -11.31
C VAL A 70 13.55 -8.74 -12.29
N SER A 71 13.24 -8.17 -13.45
CA SER A 71 12.38 -8.79 -14.48
C SER A 71 12.98 -10.10 -15.02
N SER A 72 14.31 -10.26 -15.00
CA SER A 72 14.97 -11.54 -15.33
C SER A 72 14.75 -12.64 -14.29
N GLY A 73 14.24 -12.30 -13.09
CA GLY A 73 14.02 -13.25 -11.99
C GLY A 73 15.27 -13.63 -11.20
N SER A 74 16.43 -13.03 -11.50
CA SER A 74 17.72 -13.44 -10.93
C SER A 74 18.03 -12.84 -9.56
N THR A 75 17.29 -11.77 -9.14
CA THR A 75 17.60 -11.00 -7.92
C THR A 75 16.94 -11.55 -6.66
N GLY A 76 15.90 -12.38 -6.82
CA GLY A 76 15.02 -12.82 -5.73
C GLY A 76 14.01 -11.74 -5.26
N HIS A 77 14.10 -10.51 -5.76
CA HIS A 77 13.12 -9.47 -5.45
C HIS A 77 11.77 -9.74 -6.11
N ALA A 78 10.71 -9.24 -5.47
CA ALA A 78 9.39 -9.10 -6.08
C ALA A 78 9.17 -7.65 -6.51
N GLU A 79 8.46 -7.46 -7.63
CA GLU A 79 7.78 -6.19 -7.90
C GLU A 79 6.79 -5.95 -6.77
N SER A 80 6.86 -4.77 -6.17
CA SER A 80 6.14 -4.45 -4.95
C SER A 80 5.75 -2.97 -4.93
N VAL A 81 4.82 -2.63 -4.06
CA VAL A 81 4.50 -1.24 -3.75
C VAL A 81 4.71 -0.95 -2.27
N GLU A 82 5.29 0.20 -1.96
CA GLU A 82 5.28 0.79 -0.63
C GLU A 82 4.17 1.84 -0.55
N VAL A 83 3.21 1.61 0.33
CA VAL A 83 2.04 2.47 0.57
C VAL A 83 2.29 3.28 1.83
N ALA A 84 2.51 4.59 1.72
CA ALA A 84 2.51 5.51 2.85
C ALA A 84 1.08 5.96 3.14
N TYR A 85 0.63 5.85 4.39
CA TYR A 85 -0.75 6.15 4.76
C TYR A 85 -0.86 6.83 6.12
N ASP A 86 -1.95 7.59 6.30
CA ASP A 86 -2.33 8.21 7.57
C ASP A 86 -3.18 7.22 8.37
N PRO A 87 -2.67 6.60 9.46
CA PRO A 87 -3.39 5.59 10.22
C PRO A 87 -4.64 6.14 10.94
N ALA A 88 -4.79 7.46 11.04
CA ALA A 88 -6.01 8.08 11.54
C ALA A 88 -7.15 8.11 10.51
N LYS A 89 -6.84 7.93 9.21
CA LYS A 89 -7.81 7.99 8.11
C LYS A 89 -8.07 6.64 7.46
N ILE A 90 -7.04 5.79 7.36
CA ILE A 90 -7.15 4.43 6.81
C ILE A 90 -6.36 3.46 7.66
N SER A 91 -6.95 2.32 8.00
CA SER A 91 -6.28 1.30 8.79
C SER A 91 -5.44 0.36 7.91
N TYR A 92 -4.41 -0.28 8.50
CA TYR A 92 -3.66 -1.35 7.83
C TYR A 92 -4.57 -2.52 7.43
N ALA A 93 -5.59 -2.84 8.25
CA ALA A 93 -6.58 -3.86 7.92
C ALA A 93 -7.35 -3.53 6.63
N ARG A 94 -7.68 -2.25 6.40
CA ARG A 94 -8.31 -1.83 5.14
C ARG A 94 -7.37 -1.95 3.95
N LEU A 95 -6.07 -1.66 4.13
CA LEU A 95 -5.07 -1.89 3.07
C LEU A 95 -4.91 -3.37 2.74
N LEU A 96 -4.96 -4.25 3.74
CA LEU A 96 -4.96 -5.71 3.52
C LEU A 96 -6.19 -6.17 2.72
N GLU A 97 -7.37 -5.63 3.02
CA GLU A 97 -8.58 -5.93 2.27
C GLU A 97 -8.46 -5.51 0.79
N VAL A 98 -7.93 -4.31 0.53
CA VAL A 98 -7.64 -3.84 -0.84
C VAL A 98 -6.63 -4.75 -1.53
N PHE A 99 -5.55 -5.12 -0.85
CA PHE A 99 -4.55 -6.06 -1.36
C PHE A 99 -5.20 -7.38 -1.81
N TRP A 100 -5.95 -8.03 -0.89
CA TRP A 100 -6.58 -9.32 -1.20
C TRP A 100 -7.49 -9.24 -2.43
N HIS A 101 -8.31 -8.21 -2.54
CA HIS A 101 -9.22 -8.03 -3.67
C HIS A 101 -8.51 -7.71 -5.00
N ASN A 102 -7.21 -7.47 -4.98
CA ASN A 102 -6.40 -7.14 -6.15
C ASN A 102 -5.37 -8.23 -6.53
N VAL A 103 -5.38 -9.39 -5.86
CA VAL A 103 -4.49 -10.51 -6.17
C VAL A 103 -5.25 -11.80 -6.42
N ASP A 104 -4.62 -12.72 -7.14
CA ASP A 104 -5.00 -14.14 -7.17
C ASP A 104 -4.24 -14.86 -6.04
N PRO A 105 -4.90 -15.19 -4.93
CA PRO A 105 -4.23 -15.79 -3.79
C PRO A 105 -3.85 -17.25 -4.02
N PHE A 106 -4.24 -17.85 -5.15
CA PHE A 106 -4.02 -19.27 -5.49
C PHE A 106 -2.84 -19.49 -6.43
N ASP A 107 -2.31 -18.43 -7.05
CA ASP A 107 -1.26 -18.54 -8.07
C ASP A 107 0.14 -18.49 -7.44
N ALA A 108 0.78 -19.65 -7.36
CA ALA A 108 2.15 -19.78 -6.84
C ALA A 108 3.23 -19.43 -7.88
N GLY A 109 2.89 -19.33 -9.16
CA GLY A 109 3.84 -19.14 -10.26
C GLY A 109 3.94 -17.72 -10.77
N GLY A 110 3.28 -16.77 -10.14
CA GLY A 110 3.22 -15.36 -10.54
C GLY A 110 1.85 -14.76 -10.25
N GLN A 111 1.40 -13.84 -11.10
CA GLN A 111 0.07 -13.25 -11.02
C GLN A 111 -0.46 -13.00 -12.43
N PHE A 112 -1.63 -13.52 -12.73
CA PHE A 112 -2.32 -13.33 -14.01
C PHE A 112 -1.45 -13.76 -15.22
N CYS A 113 -1.10 -12.83 -16.12
CA CYS A 113 -0.21 -13.12 -17.25
C CYS A 113 1.28 -13.07 -16.89
N ASP A 114 1.65 -12.45 -15.77
CA ASP A 114 3.03 -12.29 -15.36
C ASP A 114 3.53 -13.54 -14.66
N ARG A 115 4.58 -14.15 -15.20
CA ARG A 115 5.11 -15.43 -14.70
C ARG A 115 6.51 -15.24 -14.14
N GLY A 116 6.78 -15.90 -13.03
CA GLY A 116 8.06 -15.89 -12.33
C GLY A 116 7.96 -15.39 -10.89
N THR A 117 9.00 -15.67 -10.10
CA THR A 117 9.05 -15.35 -8.67
C THR A 117 9.01 -13.84 -8.39
N GLN A 118 9.42 -13.02 -9.35
CA GLN A 118 9.35 -11.57 -9.26
C GLN A 118 7.92 -11.02 -9.29
N TYR A 119 6.94 -11.83 -9.69
CA TYR A 119 5.51 -11.48 -9.72
C TYR A 119 4.68 -12.25 -8.69
N ARG A 120 5.31 -12.80 -7.65
CA ARG A 120 4.61 -13.55 -6.59
C ARG A 120 3.72 -12.66 -5.73
N GLY A 121 2.64 -13.22 -5.18
CA GLY A 121 1.81 -12.58 -4.16
C GLY A 121 2.49 -12.67 -2.78
N GLU A 122 2.75 -11.52 -2.13
CA GLU A 122 3.43 -11.50 -0.83
C GLU A 122 3.07 -10.25 -0.01
N ILE A 123 2.90 -10.40 1.30
CA ILE A 123 2.70 -9.31 2.26
C ILE A 123 3.98 -9.18 3.09
N PHE A 124 4.63 -8.02 3.05
CA PHE A 124 5.85 -7.73 3.79
C PHE A 124 5.52 -6.94 5.05
N TYR A 125 5.50 -7.59 6.21
CA TYR A 125 5.14 -6.93 7.46
C TYR A 125 6.29 -6.17 8.12
N GLN A 126 5.97 -5.03 8.72
CA GLN A 126 6.87 -4.19 9.52
C GLN A 126 6.44 -4.23 10.98
N GLY A 127 7.03 -5.14 11.74
CA GLY A 127 6.72 -5.33 13.16
C GLY A 127 5.51 -6.21 13.44
N GLU A 128 5.33 -6.55 14.71
CA GLU A 128 4.39 -7.58 15.15
C GLU A 128 2.91 -7.21 14.92
N ALA A 129 2.57 -5.93 15.02
CA ALA A 129 1.19 -5.47 14.79
C ALA A 129 0.73 -5.72 13.34
N GLN A 130 1.60 -5.43 12.35
CA GLN A 130 1.28 -5.72 10.95
C GLN A 130 1.27 -7.23 10.68
N ARG A 131 2.21 -7.98 11.27
CA ARG A 131 2.25 -9.43 11.16
C ARG A 131 0.93 -10.05 11.64
N ALA A 132 0.53 -9.74 12.88
CA ALA A 132 -0.69 -10.27 13.46
C ALA A 132 -1.94 -9.91 12.62
N ALA A 133 -2.03 -8.67 12.13
CA ALA A 133 -3.13 -8.24 11.28
C ALA A 133 -3.15 -8.96 9.92
N ALA A 134 -1.98 -9.17 9.29
CA ALA A 134 -1.88 -9.89 8.02
C ALA A 134 -2.23 -11.38 8.18
N GLU A 135 -1.71 -12.06 9.21
CA GLU A 135 -2.05 -13.45 9.53
C GLU A 135 -3.54 -13.61 9.83
N GLU A 136 -4.13 -12.70 10.59
CA GLU A 136 -5.56 -12.70 10.90
C GLU A 136 -6.42 -12.46 9.64
N SER A 137 -6.00 -11.57 8.73
CA SER A 137 -6.71 -11.36 7.48
C SER A 137 -6.73 -12.60 6.60
N LYS A 138 -5.59 -13.31 6.51
CA LYS A 138 -5.49 -14.58 5.79
C LYS A 138 -6.36 -15.66 6.44
N ARG A 139 -6.29 -15.80 7.77
CA ARG A 139 -7.11 -16.74 8.53
C ARG A 139 -8.62 -16.54 8.29
N LYS A 140 -9.08 -15.28 8.28
CA LYS A 140 -10.49 -14.96 7.98
C LYS A 140 -10.89 -15.37 6.57
N LEU A 141 -10.03 -15.19 5.57
CA LEU A 141 -10.32 -15.67 4.23
C LEU A 141 -10.44 -17.20 4.19
N GLU A 142 -9.58 -17.91 4.94
CA GLU A 142 -9.59 -19.36 4.99
C GLU A 142 -10.80 -19.97 5.76
N GLU A 143 -11.63 -19.14 6.42
CA GLU A 143 -12.92 -19.56 6.95
C GLU A 143 -13.93 -19.89 5.83
N ASP A 144 -13.81 -19.22 4.66
CA ASP A 144 -14.55 -19.62 3.47
C ASP A 144 -13.91 -20.88 2.84
N PRO A 145 -14.67 -21.96 2.65
CA PRO A 145 -14.17 -23.19 2.03
C PRO A 145 -13.53 -23.01 0.65
N LYS A 146 -13.88 -21.93 -0.06
CA LYS A 146 -13.29 -21.55 -1.34
C LYS A 146 -11.79 -21.27 -1.22
N PHE A 147 -11.36 -20.67 -0.11
CA PHE A 147 -9.97 -20.25 0.13
C PHE A 147 -9.19 -21.23 1.03
N LYS A 148 -9.89 -22.05 1.82
CA LYS A 148 -9.31 -22.91 2.85
C LYS A 148 -8.18 -23.78 2.32
N GLY A 149 -6.97 -23.60 2.88
CA GLY A 149 -5.78 -24.37 2.55
C GLY A 149 -5.25 -24.18 1.13
N LYS A 150 -5.71 -23.17 0.41
CA LYS A 150 -5.34 -22.90 -0.99
C LYS A 150 -4.54 -21.60 -1.17
N ILE A 151 -4.53 -20.73 -0.17
CA ILE A 151 -3.85 -19.44 -0.24
C ILE A 151 -2.35 -19.64 -0.21
N VAL A 152 -1.68 -19.34 -1.32
CA VAL A 152 -0.22 -19.44 -1.48
C VAL A 152 0.50 -18.13 -1.16
N THR A 153 -0.22 -17.00 -1.09
CA THR A 153 0.33 -15.71 -0.68
C THR A 153 1.03 -15.83 0.68
N ARG A 154 2.29 -15.43 0.72
CA ARG A 154 3.11 -15.50 1.94
C ARG A 154 3.04 -14.19 2.73
N ILE A 155 3.27 -14.30 4.03
CA ILE A 155 3.40 -13.18 4.97
C ILE A 155 4.80 -13.29 5.55
N VAL A 156 5.67 -12.33 5.22
CA VAL A 156 7.10 -12.39 5.54
C VAL A 156 7.58 -11.06 6.14
N PRO A 157 8.67 -11.05 6.91
CA PRO A 157 9.23 -9.77 7.39
C PRO A 157 9.70 -8.91 6.22
N ALA A 158 9.46 -7.61 6.31
CA ALA A 158 9.95 -6.66 5.34
C ALA A 158 11.49 -6.61 5.35
N SER A 159 12.07 -6.50 4.17
CA SER A 159 13.48 -6.22 3.96
C SER A 159 13.65 -4.82 3.33
N THR A 160 14.87 -4.49 2.89
CA THR A 160 15.12 -3.21 2.21
C THR A 160 14.22 -3.09 0.99
N PHE A 161 13.47 -1.97 0.91
CA PHE A 161 12.71 -1.59 -0.26
C PHE A 161 13.56 -0.68 -1.15
N TYR A 162 13.60 -0.97 -2.44
CA TYR A 162 14.30 -0.20 -3.46
C TYR A 162 13.25 0.40 -4.41
N PRO A 163 13.08 1.74 -4.42
CA PRO A 163 12.18 2.37 -5.39
C PRO A 163 12.57 1.99 -6.82
N ALA A 164 11.59 1.68 -7.65
CA ALA A 164 11.78 1.47 -9.06
C ALA A 164 12.08 2.80 -9.76
N GLU A 165 12.59 2.70 -10.97
CA GLU A 165 12.96 3.83 -11.81
C GLU A 165 11.77 4.76 -12.03
N GLU A 166 12.02 6.06 -12.17
CA GLU A 166 11.01 7.10 -12.24
C GLU A 166 9.97 6.88 -13.35
N TYR A 167 10.34 6.24 -14.45
CA TYR A 167 9.41 5.94 -15.54
C TYR A 167 8.36 4.88 -15.19
N HIS A 168 8.55 4.13 -14.09
CA HIS A 168 7.57 3.18 -13.57
C HIS A 168 6.57 3.82 -12.60
N GLN A 169 6.94 4.91 -11.91
CA GLN A 169 6.06 5.59 -10.98
C GLN A 169 4.92 6.26 -11.75
N ASP A 170 3.69 6.16 -11.23
CA ASP A 170 2.50 6.73 -11.86
C ASP A 170 2.30 6.29 -13.33
N PHE A 171 2.72 5.07 -13.67
CA PHE A 171 2.74 4.63 -15.07
C PHE A 171 1.36 4.72 -15.74
N TYR A 172 0.31 4.42 -15.01
CA TYR A 172 -1.07 4.52 -15.51
C TYR A 172 -1.49 5.97 -15.85
N LYS A 173 -0.84 6.99 -15.27
CA LYS A 173 -1.03 8.41 -15.62
C LYS A 173 -0.12 8.83 -16.77
N LYS A 174 1.13 8.32 -16.78
CA LYS A 174 2.15 8.67 -17.79
C LYS A 174 1.86 8.05 -19.16
N ASP A 175 1.40 6.79 -19.19
CA ASP A 175 1.02 6.08 -20.42
C ASP A 175 -0.27 5.26 -20.20
N PRO A 176 -1.44 5.94 -20.12
CA PRO A 176 -2.72 5.28 -19.84
C PRO A 176 -3.12 4.27 -20.93
N VAL A 177 -2.76 4.52 -22.18
CA VAL A 177 -3.10 3.62 -23.28
C VAL A 177 -2.39 2.28 -23.14
N ARG A 178 -1.09 2.31 -22.89
CA ARG A 178 -0.29 1.11 -22.69
C ARG A 178 -0.69 0.37 -21.41
N TYR A 179 -0.92 1.12 -20.32
CA TYR A 179 -1.40 0.53 -19.07
C TYR A 179 -2.71 -0.23 -19.24
N HIS A 180 -3.73 0.41 -19.83
CA HIS A 180 -5.03 -0.23 -20.02
C HIS A 180 -4.97 -1.42 -20.99
N SER A 181 -4.21 -1.31 -22.08
CA SER A 181 -4.00 -2.42 -23.02
C SER A 181 -3.33 -3.62 -22.34
N TYR A 182 -2.31 -3.38 -21.54
CA TYR A 182 -1.64 -4.40 -20.74
C TYR A 182 -2.60 -5.05 -19.73
N ARG A 183 -3.27 -4.25 -18.89
CA ARG A 183 -4.18 -4.75 -17.85
C ARG A 183 -5.31 -5.60 -18.43
N LEU A 184 -5.90 -5.15 -19.53
CA LEU A 184 -6.95 -5.87 -20.25
C LEU A 184 -6.41 -7.17 -20.87
N GLY A 185 -5.30 -7.10 -21.60
CA GLY A 185 -4.67 -8.25 -22.26
C GLY A 185 -4.19 -9.31 -21.28
N CYS A 186 -3.78 -8.90 -20.10
CA CYS A 186 -3.39 -9.78 -18.99
C CYS A 186 -4.57 -10.54 -18.36
N GLY A 187 -5.81 -10.12 -18.61
CA GLY A 187 -7.00 -10.76 -18.06
C GLY A 187 -7.19 -10.57 -16.55
N ARG A 188 -6.44 -9.62 -15.93
CA ARG A 188 -6.44 -9.40 -14.48
C ARG A 188 -7.85 -9.19 -13.93
N ASP A 189 -8.60 -8.26 -14.49
CA ASP A 189 -9.93 -7.90 -13.98
C ASP A 189 -10.94 -9.05 -14.11
N ALA A 190 -10.85 -9.85 -15.19
CA ALA A 190 -11.69 -11.02 -15.37
C ALA A 190 -11.41 -12.08 -14.30
N ARG A 191 -10.13 -12.34 -14.03
CA ARG A 191 -9.71 -13.30 -13.00
C ARG A 191 -10.08 -12.83 -11.59
N LEU A 192 -9.89 -11.55 -11.28
CA LEU A 192 -10.29 -11.00 -9.98
C LEU A 192 -11.79 -11.11 -9.75
N ARG A 193 -12.62 -10.84 -10.77
CA ARG A 193 -14.09 -11.06 -10.65
C ARG A 193 -14.46 -12.52 -10.42
N GLN A 194 -13.75 -13.48 -11.02
CA GLN A 194 -13.98 -14.91 -10.75
C GLN A 194 -13.71 -15.28 -9.29
N ILE A 195 -12.66 -14.68 -8.69
CA ILE A 195 -12.25 -14.98 -7.33
C ILE A 195 -13.11 -14.20 -6.32
N TRP A 196 -13.28 -12.91 -6.52
CA TRP A 196 -13.79 -11.97 -5.52
C TRP A 196 -15.21 -11.45 -5.81
N GLY A 197 -15.80 -11.80 -6.97
CA GLY A 197 -17.06 -11.21 -7.42
C GLY A 197 -16.92 -9.73 -7.77
N ASP A 198 -17.96 -8.94 -7.49
CA ASP A 198 -18.01 -7.52 -7.86
C ASP A 198 -17.00 -6.62 -7.10
N VAL A 199 -16.41 -7.10 -6.00
CA VAL A 199 -15.38 -6.37 -5.27
C VAL A 199 -13.97 -6.61 -5.84
N GLY A 200 -13.80 -7.57 -6.74
CA GLY A 200 -12.52 -7.88 -7.36
C GLY A 200 -12.05 -6.80 -8.32
N GLY A 201 -10.82 -6.33 -8.14
CA GLY A 201 -10.23 -5.30 -9.01
C GLY A 201 -10.87 -3.92 -8.88
N THR A 202 -11.72 -3.70 -7.87
CA THR A 202 -12.33 -2.40 -7.65
C THR A 202 -11.26 -1.37 -7.33
N GLN A 203 -11.03 -0.48 -8.29
CA GLN A 203 -10.50 0.84 -8.05
C GLN A 203 -11.69 1.71 -7.64
N LYS A 204 -11.75 2.10 -6.34
CA LYS A 204 -12.74 3.02 -5.76
C LYS A 204 -14.20 2.59 -5.86
#